data_f5c72f84f1a75beaac23e8d6780bff39
#
_entry.id   f5c72f84f1a75beaac23e8d6780bff39
#
_cell.length_a   1.000
_cell.length_b   1.000
_cell.length_c   1.000
_cell.angle_alpha   90.00
_cell.angle_beta   90.00
_cell.angle_gamma   90.00
#
_symmetry.space_group_name_H-M   'P 1'
#
loop_
_entity.id
_entity.type
_entity.pdbx_description
1 polymer ?
#
loop_
_entity_poly.entity_id
_entity_poly.type
_entity_poly.pdbx_seq_one_letter_code
_entity_poly.pdbx_strand_id
1 'polypeptide(L)'
;MAGFIQIVDFHTSKFDEGQKIVDEWRERTQGKRTAVRAMTLQDRDDPTHYLQVVEFPSFEAAMKNSELPETQELSQKLAALSEGQSFGNFDLVRVEEL
;
A
#
# COMPACT_ATOMS: atom_id res chain seq x y z
N MET A 1 -19.45 -10.94 -1.52
CA MET A 1 -18.75 -9.76 -2.01
C MET A 1 -17.25 -9.94 -1.79
N ALA A 2 -16.49 -9.79 -2.83
CA ALA A 2 -15.05 -10.06 -2.75
C ALA A 2 -14.28 -8.75 -2.59
N GLY A 3 -13.65 -8.60 -1.45
CA GLY A 3 -12.65 -7.55 -1.30
C GLY A 3 -11.32 -8.03 -1.86
N PHE A 4 -10.40 -7.11 -2.03
CA PHE A 4 -9.08 -7.39 -2.57
C PHE A 4 -8.03 -6.75 -1.68
N ILE A 5 -6.98 -7.49 -1.35
CA ILE A 5 -5.89 -7.03 -0.51
C ILE A 5 -4.60 -7.07 -1.31
N GLN A 6 -3.88 -5.96 -1.32
CA GLN A 6 -2.53 -5.92 -1.85
C GLN A 6 -1.55 -5.76 -0.69
N ILE A 7 -0.53 -6.59 -0.65
CA ILE A 7 0.52 -6.50 0.36
C ILE A 7 1.83 -6.18 -0.33
N VAL A 8 2.49 -5.13 0.15
CA VAL A 8 3.83 -4.75 -0.31
C VAL A 8 4.80 -5.05 0.83
N ASP A 9 5.76 -5.93 0.57
CA ASP A 9 6.82 -6.30 1.50
C ASP A 9 8.08 -5.55 1.10
N PHE A 10 8.69 -4.81 2.02
CA PHE A 10 9.86 -3.99 1.68
C PHE A 10 10.73 -3.71 2.89
N HIS A 11 11.98 -3.32 2.62
CA HIS A 11 12.91 -2.84 3.63
C HIS A 11 13.26 -1.39 3.36
N THR A 12 13.38 -0.59 4.40
CA THR A 12 13.82 0.80 4.27
C THR A 12 14.46 1.29 5.56
N SER A 13 15.48 2.12 5.42
CA SER A 13 16.04 2.90 6.52
C SER A 13 15.50 4.33 6.54
N LYS A 14 14.57 4.65 5.63
CA LYS A 14 14.04 6.01 5.43
C LYS A 14 12.52 6.03 5.55
N PHE A 15 12.02 5.33 6.55
CA PHE A 15 10.58 5.18 6.73
C PHE A 15 9.85 6.52 6.83
N ASP A 16 10.39 7.48 7.61
CA ASP A 16 9.74 8.77 7.80
C ASP A 16 9.63 9.57 6.51
N GLU A 17 10.67 9.49 5.65
CA GLU A 17 10.60 10.11 4.33
C GLU A 17 9.51 9.48 3.48
N GLY A 18 9.40 8.16 3.52
CA GLY A 18 8.36 7.43 2.79
C GLY A 18 6.97 7.83 3.25
N GLN A 19 6.77 8.01 4.55
CA GLN A 19 5.47 8.41 5.10
C GLN A 19 5.05 9.80 4.62
N LYS A 20 5.97 10.73 4.50
CA LYS A 20 5.66 12.06 3.96
C LYS A 20 5.17 11.97 2.52
N ILE A 21 5.79 11.11 1.73
CA ILE A 21 5.39 10.89 0.33
C ILE A 21 3.98 10.26 0.27
N VAL A 22 3.70 9.32 1.14
CA VAL A 22 2.37 8.68 1.23
C VAL A 22 1.31 9.70 1.66
N ASP A 23 1.61 10.55 2.63
CA ASP A 23 0.68 11.58 3.10
C ASP A 23 0.34 12.55 1.98
N GLU A 24 1.33 12.96 1.19
CA GLU A 24 1.11 13.82 0.02
C GLU A 24 0.24 13.14 -1.01
N TRP A 25 0.50 11.87 -1.31
CA TRP A 25 -0.33 11.09 -2.22
C TRP A 25 -1.77 11.01 -1.74
N ARG A 26 -1.97 10.81 -0.44
CA ARG A 26 -3.31 10.72 0.14
C ARG A 26 -4.11 12.01 -0.07
N GLU A 27 -3.46 13.17 0.09
CA GLU A 27 -4.12 14.44 -0.16
C GLU A 27 -4.44 14.63 -1.65
N ARG A 28 -3.49 14.30 -2.52
CA ARG A 28 -3.64 14.49 -3.96
C ARG A 28 -4.67 13.55 -4.59
N THR A 29 -4.99 12.45 -3.94
CA THR A 29 -5.90 11.44 -4.48
C THR A 29 -7.27 11.44 -3.79
N GLN A 30 -7.58 12.44 -2.99
CA GLN A 30 -8.91 12.57 -2.39
C GLN A 30 -9.97 12.61 -3.50
N GLY A 31 -10.98 11.73 -3.37
CA GLY A 31 -12.03 11.63 -4.37
C GLY A 31 -11.67 10.84 -5.62
N LYS A 32 -10.40 10.44 -5.76
CA LYS A 32 -9.93 9.66 -6.91
C LYS A 32 -9.54 8.24 -6.55
N ARG A 33 -8.94 8.04 -5.36
CA ARG A 33 -8.44 6.72 -4.99
C ARG A 33 -9.59 5.78 -4.68
N THR A 34 -9.38 4.51 -4.98
CA THR A 34 -10.36 3.46 -4.72
C THR A 34 -10.01 2.62 -3.50
N ALA A 35 -8.81 2.80 -2.94
CA ALA A 35 -8.41 2.12 -1.70
C ALA A 35 -9.32 2.57 -0.56
N VAL A 36 -9.77 1.60 0.26
CA VAL A 36 -10.69 1.89 1.36
C VAL A 36 -9.97 1.95 2.70
N ARG A 37 -8.85 1.23 2.83
CA ARG A 37 -8.09 1.20 4.08
C ARG A 37 -6.67 0.76 3.81
N ALA A 38 -5.74 1.29 4.59
CA ALA A 38 -4.35 0.86 4.54
C ALA A 38 -3.82 0.68 5.95
N MET A 39 -2.97 -0.33 6.14
CA MET A 39 -2.29 -0.59 7.40
C MET A 39 -0.81 -0.73 7.11
N THR A 40 0.01 -0.13 7.96
CA THR A 40 1.45 -0.26 7.87
C THR A 40 1.94 -1.06 9.07
N LEU A 41 2.67 -2.13 8.81
CA LEU A 41 3.17 -3.04 9.84
C LEU A 41 4.69 -3.01 9.86
N GLN A 42 5.26 -3.01 11.04
CA GLN A 42 6.71 -3.12 11.20
C GLN A 42 7.04 -4.48 11.82
N ASP A 43 8.03 -5.15 11.27
CA ASP A 43 8.52 -6.42 11.79
C ASP A 43 9.12 -6.19 13.19
N ARG A 44 8.70 -6.97 14.17
CA ARG A 44 9.18 -6.82 15.54
C ARG A 44 10.65 -7.18 15.68
N ASP A 45 11.16 -8.03 14.80
CA ASP A 45 12.53 -8.54 14.87
C ASP A 45 13.48 -7.81 13.93
N ASP A 46 12.95 -7.02 12.99
CA ASP A 46 13.76 -6.26 12.05
C ASP A 46 13.13 -4.88 11.83
N PRO A 47 13.67 -3.82 12.46
CA PRO A 47 13.06 -2.49 12.37
C PRO A 47 13.13 -1.84 10.98
N THR A 48 13.84 -2.46 10.03
CA THR A 48 13.87 -1.96 8.64
C THR A 48 12.87 -2.67 7.74
N HIS A 49 12.23 -3.73 8.23
CA HIS A 49 11.30 -4.53 7.44
C HIS A 49 9.85 -4.13 7.74
N TYR A 50 9.12 -3.82 6.68
CA TYR A 50 7.74 -3.35 6.77
C TYR A 50 6.82 -4.07 5.79
N LEU A 51 5.55 -4.13 6.15
CA LEU A 51 4.49 -4.55 5.24
C LEU A 51 3.50 -3.40 5.12
N GLN A 52 3.08 -3.12 3.89
CA GLN A 52 1.98 -2.21 3.61
C GLN A 52 0.81 -3.05 3.12
N VAL A 53 -0.30 -3.00 3.85
CA VAL A 53 -1.50 -3.79 3.53
C VAL A 53 -2.57 -2.82 3.09
N VAL A 54 -3.04 -2.95 1.86
CA VAL A 54 -4.02 -2.03 1.29
C VAL A 54 -5.26 -2.80 0.87
N GLU A 55 -6.41 -2.35 1.30
CA GLU A 55 -7.70 -2.98 1.01
C GLU A 55 -8.45 -2.18 -0.06
N PHE A 56 -9.01 -2.92 -1.02
CA PHE A 56 -9.84 -2.37 -2.11
C PHE A 56 -11.16 -3.11 -2.15
N PRO A 57 -12.23 -2.49 -2.70
CA PRO A 57 -13.51 -3.18 -2.86
C PRO A 57 -13.45 -4.38 -3.83
N SER A 58 -12.53 -4.33 -4.81
CA SER A 58 -12.41 -5.35 -5.83
C SER A 58 -11.03 -5.28 -6.48
N PHE A 59 -10.69 -6.30 -7.25
CA PHE A 59 -9.49 -6.30 -8.09
C PHE A 59 -9.53 -5.16 -9.11
N GLU A 60 -10.68 -4.94 -9.74
CA GLU A 60 -10.86 -3.87 -10.73
C GLU A 60 -10.62 -2.50 -10.10
N ALA A 61 -11.09 -2.30 -8.87
CA ALA A 61 -10.85 -1.06 -8.15
C ALA A 61 -9.36 -0.86 -7.88
N ALA A 62 -8.65 -1.93 -7.52
CA ALA A 62 -7.20 -1.87 -7.32
C ALA A 62 -6.47 -1.50 -8.61
N MET A 63 -6.89 -2.04 -9.74
CA MET A 63 -6.31 -1.70 -11.02
C MET A 63 -6.50 -0.23 -11.38
N LYS A 64 -7.70 0.31 -11.15
CA LYS A 64 -7.97 1.73 -11.37
C LYS A 64 -7.08 2.61 -10.50
N ASN A 65 -6.90 2.22 -9.24
CA ASN A 65 -6.05 2.97 -8.32
C ASN A 65 -4.60 3.00 -8.80
N SER A 66 -4.11 1.88 -9.30
CA SER A 66 -2.73 1.77 -9.79
C SER A 66 -2.49 2.56 -11.08
N GLU A 67 -3.55 2.86 -11.83
CA GLU A 67 -3.46 3.64 -13.06
C GLU A 67 -3.46 5.15 -12.83
N LEU A 68 -3.78 5.61 -11.64
CA LEU A 68 -3.72 7.04 -11.32
C LEU A 68 -2.28 7.54 -11.48
N PRO A 69 -2.05 8.66 -12.17
CA PRO A 69 -0.70 9.22 -12.30
C PRO A 69 -0.05 9.47 -10.94
N GLU A 70 -0.83 9.92 -9.96
CA GLU A 70 -0.34 10.14 -8.60
C GLU A 70 0.15 8.85 -7.95
N THR A 71 -0.54 7.74 -8.20
CA THR A 71 -0.15 6.44 -7.65
C THR A 71 1.10 5.90 -8.32
N GLN A 72 1.25 6.11 -9.62
CA GLN A 72 2.47 5.73 -10.33
C GLN A 72 3.68 6.51 -9.84
N GLU A 73 3.51 7.80 -9.60
CA GLU A 73 4.54 8.65 -9.04
C GLU A 73 4.92 8.20 -7.63
N LEU A 74 3.92 7.91 -6.79
CA LEU A 74 4.14 7.37 -5.45
C LEU A 74 4.98 6.09 -5.50
N SER A 75 4.61 5.17 -6.38
CA SER A 75 5.30 3.89 -6.51
C SER A 75 6.78 4.09 -6.85
N GLN A 76 7.08 4.99 -7.78
CA GLN A 76 8.45 5.29 -8.18
C GLN A 76 9.26 5.91 -7.04
N LYS A 77 8.67 6.86 -6.32
CA LYS A 77 9.34 7.53 -5.21
C LYS A 77 9.62 6.59 -4.05
N LEU A 78 8.66 5.72 -3.72
CA LEU A 78 8.83 4.75 -2.65
C LEU A 78 9.85 3.67 -3.02
N ALA A 79 9.88 3.26 -4.28
CA ALA A 79 10.87 2.29 -4.74
C ALA A 79 12.29 2.83 -4.58
N ALA A 80 12.49 4.13 -4.79
CA ALA A 80 13.80 4.77 -4.63
C ALA A 80 14.26 4.79 -3.16
N LEU A 81 13.33 4.70 -2.20
CA LEU A 81 13.63 4.73 -0.78
C LEU A 81 13.66 3.34 -0.14
N SER A 82 13.34 2.30 -0.89
CA SER A 82 13.21 0.95 -0.32
C SER A 82 14.03 -0.08 -1.08
N GLU A 83 14.23 -1.22 -0.43
CA GLU A 83 14.97 -2.34 -0.99
C GLU A 83 14.10 -3.59 -0.88
N GLY A 84 14.31 -4.52 -1.82
CA GLY A 84 13.69 -5.83 -1.76
C GLY A 84 12.17 -5.82 -1.82
N GLN A 85 11.58 -4.92 -2.60
CA GLN A 85 10.13 -4.88 -2.75
C GLN A 85 9.57 -6.14 -3.38
N SER A 86 8.52 -6.68 -2.76
CA SER A 86 7.72 -7.74 -3.38
C SER A 86 6.24 -7.43 -3.15
N PHE A 87 5.40 -7.87 -4.07
CA PHE A 87 3.97 -7.57 -4.07
C PHE A 87 3.17 -8.86 -4.02
N GLY A 88 2.19 -8.91 -3.13
CA GLY A 88 1.24 -10.01 -3.07
C GLY A 88 -0.16 -9.49 -3.33
N ASN A 89 -0.94 -10.26 -4.08
CA ASN A 89 -2.32 -9.91 -4.43
C ASN A 89 -3.22 -11.03 -3.93
N PHE A 90 -4.21 -10.69 -3.09
CA PHE A 90 -5.03 -11.67 -2.42
C PHE A 90 -6.50 -11.28 -2.47
N ASP A 91 -7.36 -12.26 -2.70
CA ASP A 91 -8.79 -12.05 -2.54
C ASP A 91 -9.15 -12.17 -1.06
N LEU A 92 -9.95 -11.21 -0.57
CA LEU A 92 -10.42 -11.25 0.81
C LEU A 92 -11.55 -12.27 0.89
N VAL A 93 -11.31 -13.37 1.59
CA VAL A 93 -12.25 -14.49 1.66
C VAL A 93 -13.17 -14.37 2.86
N ARG A 94 -12.64 -13.91 3.99
CA ARG A 94 -13.43 -13.90 5.23
C ARG A 94 -12.86 -12.90 6.22
N VAL A 95 -13.74 -12.17 6.88
CA VAL A 95 -13.40 -11.29 8.00
C VAL A 95 -14.27 -11.69 9.16
N GLU A 96 -13.66 -11.85 10.33
CA GLU A 96 -14.36 -12.19 11.57
C GLU A 96 -13.96 -11.21 12.65
N GLU A 97 -14.93 -10.73 13.39
CA GLU A 97 -14.68 -9.99 14.62
C GLU A 97 -14.77 -10.97 15.78
N LEU A 98 -13.73 -11.01 16.60
CA LEU A 98 -13.61 -11.98 17.68
C LEU A 98 -13.95 -11.37 19.02
#